data_367937c11e6f8e8617f33e73809d5c99
#
_entry.id   367937c11e6f8e8617f33e73809d5c99
#
_cell.length_a   1.000
_cell.length_b   1.000
_cell.length_c   1.000
_cell.angle_alpha   90.00
_cell.angle_beta   90.00
_cell.angle_gamma   90.00
#
_symmetry.space_group_name_H-M   'P 1'
#
loop_
_entity.id
_entity.type
_entity.pdbx_description
1 polymer ?
#
loop_
_entity_poly.entity_id
_entity_poly.type
_entity_poly.pdbx_seq_one_letter_code
_entity_poly.pdbx_strand_id
1 'polypeptide(L)'
;MPRLALAVSFALKLGGAAFADTVQFTSLVSELNAVELSQLPRGHAKAQDDSIWQCAVAAEEISSAASKMVAANSWLVTSEVQRAGLTFVSFVGNAEPGTSGSCMQSDGNVGIFRGESLLGIIYANKASKRTIGSIEALEGDRLRIWDGDYLHQPLADLEIVGRDLVIVRNVADRDSFCDGTSSAPNIFGLPIHLARKVLFAEGWETGPVSPDDETDGMSVESRKLFPELDTCSGTGFGFCAYVYSKEATQAMRVISANGSPEEVTNQVVSFSVKCGADIQQ
;
A
#
# COMPACT_ATOMS: atom_id res chain seq x y z
N MET A 1 -38.54 -74.19 15.83
CA MET A 1 -37.18 -73.82 15.30
C MET A 1 -37.28 -72.40 14.76
N PRO A 2 -36.80 -71.40 15.44
CA PRO A 2 -36.84 -70.04 14.95
C PRO A 2 -35.58 -69.75 14.10
N ARG A 3 -35.77 -69.17 12.94
CA ARG A 3 -34.71 -68.70 12.04
C ARG A 3 -34.25 -67.30 12.47
N LEU A 4 -32.98 -67.22 12.85
CA LEU A 4 -32.30 -65.95 13.13
C LEU A 4 -31.92 -65.28 11.77
N ALA A 5 -32.47 -64.10 11.55
CA ALA A 5 -32.06 -63.25 10.41
C ALA A 5 -30.95 -62.31 10.86
N LEU A 6 -29.78 -62.45 10.30
CA LEU A 6 -28.61 -61.54 10.53
C LEU A 6 -28.74 -60.32 9.60
N ALA A 7 -29.00 -59.19 10.15
CA ALA A 7 -28.95 -57.90 9.41
C ALA A 7 -27.53 -57.39 9.39
N VAL A 8 -26.90 -57.36 8.24
CA VAL A 8 -25.57 -56.73 8.02
C VAL A 8 -25.81 -55.28 7.62
N SER A 9 -25.52 -54.36 8.54
CA SER A 9 -25.53 -52.92 8.26
C SER A 9 -24.21 -52.51 7.58
N PHE A 10 -24.28 -52.15 6.31
CA PHE A 10 -23.19 -51.51 5.59
C PHE A 10 -23.18 -50.01 5.92
N ALA A 11 -22.22 -49.57 6.72
CA ALA A 11 -21.96 -48.16 6.93
C ALA A 11 -21.12 -47.59 5.76
N LEU A 12 -21.75 -46.89 4.84
CA LEU A 12 -21.06 -46.10 3.83
C LEU A 12 -20.32 -44.93 4.53
N LYS A 13 -19.00 -45.03 4.68
CA LYS A 13 -18.17 -43.87 4.99
C LYS A 13 -18.07 -43.02 3.72
N LEU A 14 -18.88 -41.97 3.64
CA LEU A 14 -18.67 -40.84 2.74
C LEU A 14 -17.38 -40.13 3.18
N GLY A 15 -16.25 -40.52 2.58
CA GLY A 15 -15.03 -39.74 2.67
C GLY A 15 -15.24 -38.45 1.91
N GLY A 16 -15.59 -37.37 2.63
CA GLY A 16 -15.53 -36.03 2.08
C GLY A 16 -14.08 -35.75 1.72
N ALA A 17 -13.77 -35.68 0.43
CA ALA A 17 -12.52 -35.08 -0.02
C ALA A 17 -12.55 -33.63 0.46
N ALA A 18 -11.74 -33.31 1.47
CA ALA A 18 -11.42 -31.93 1.79
C ALA A 18 -10.71 -31.40 0.53
N PHE A 19 -11.41 -30.62 -0.28
CA PHE A 19 -10.75 -29.78 -1.26
C PHE A 19 -9.83 -28.88 -0.45
N ALA A 20 -8.52 -29.07 -0.56
CA ALA A 20 -7.57 -28.13 -0.06
C ALA A 20 -7.92 -26.79 -0.75
N ASP A 21 -8.29 -25.79 0.04
CA ASP A 21 -8.55 -24.41 -0.41
C ASP A 21 -7.22 -23.84 -0.96
N THR A 22 -6.86 -24.22 -2.19
CA THR A 22 -5.65 -23.74 -2.86
C THR A 22 -5.93 -22.32 -3.36
N VAL A 23 -5.14 -21.36 -2.89
CA VAL A 23 -5.18 -20.01 -3.41
C VAL A 23 -4.40 -19.97 -4.71
N GLN A 24 -5.03 -19.44 -5.76
CA GLN A 24 -4.41 -19.23 -7.06
C GLN A 24 -3.83 -17.80 -7.12
N PHE A 25 -2.73 -17.68 -7.83
CA PHE A 25 -2.03 -16.40 -8.00
C PHE A 25 -1.84 -16.10 -9.48
N THR A 26 -2.08 -14.84 -9.87
CA THR A 26 -1.75 -14.38 -11.21
C THR A 26 -1.27 -12.94 -11.17
N SER A 27 -0.32 -12.59 -12.03
CA SER A 27 0.12 -11.21 -12.22
C SER A 27 -0.21 -10.76 -13.64
N LEU A 28 -0.89 -9.62 -13.74
CA LEU A 28 -1.13 -8.88 -15.00
C LEU A 28 -0.13 -7.73 -15.17
N VAL A 29 0.78 -7.55 -14.20
CA VAL A 29 1.85 -6.56 -14.21
C VAL A 29 3.13 -7.24 -14.67
N SER A 30 3.69 -6.82 -15.78
CA SER A 30 4.87 -7.46 -16.40
C SER A 30 6.14 -7.44 -15.53
N GLU A 31 6.23 -6.48 -14.61
CA GLU A 31 7.37 -6.31 -13.71
C GLU A 31 7.29 -7.14 -12.42
N LEU A 32 6.13 -7.72 -12.13
CA LEU A 32 5.87 -8.49 -10.91
C LEU A 32 5.49 -9.93 -11.25
N ASN A 33 6.04 -10.86 -10.48
CA ASN A 33 5.61 -12.25 -10.47
C ASN A 33 4.78 -12.54 -9.22
N ALA A 34 3.78 -13.40 -9.36
CA ALA A 34 3.00 -13.95 -8.27
C ALA A 34 2.97 -15.47 -8.41
N VAL A 35 3.51 -16.19 -7.44
CA VAL A 35 3.69 -17.65 -7.53
C VAL A 35 3.33 -18.33 -6.22
N GLU A 36 2.88 -19.56 -6.32
CA GLU A 36 2.70 -20.45 -5.16
C GLU A 36 4.06 -20.74 -4.52
N LEU A 37 4.11 -20.69 -3.19
CA LEU A 37 5.29 -20.99 -2.43
C LEU A 37 4.90 -21.46 -1.02
N SER A 38 5.39 -22.63 -0.61
CA SER A 38 5.09 -23.22 0.71
C SER A 38 6.20 -23.01 1.76
N GLN A 39 7.37 -22.56 1.33
CA GLN A 39 8.50 -22.29 2.22
C GLN A 39 9.12 -20.95 1.88
N LEU A 40 9.24 -20.08 2.88
CA LEU A 40 9.88 -18.79 2.70
C LEU A 40 11.39 -18.97 2.50
N PRO A 41 11.97 -18.42 1.43
CA PRO A 41 13.43 -18.42 1.28
C PRO A 41 14.08 -17.65 2.43
N ARG A 42 15.28 -18.04 2.81
CA ARG A 42 16.04 -17.32 3.84
C ARG A 42 16.48 -15.98 3.27
N GLY A 43 16.17 -14.92 4.00
CA GLY A 43 16.65 -13.58 3.72
C GLY A 43 18.08 -13.37 4.19
N HIS A 44 18.58 -12.19 3.99
CA HIS A 44 19.95 -11.79 4.34
C HIS A 44 19.98 -10.48 5.14
N ALA A 45 18.83 -10.04 5.63
CA ALA A 45 18.75 -8.88 6.49
C ALA A 45 19.64 -9.09 7.72
N LYS A 46 20.49 -8.12 7.97
CA LYS A 46 21.25 -8.07 9.23
C LYS A 46 20.27 -7.80 10.36
N ALA A 47 20.66 -8.19 11.59
CA ALA A 47 19.88 -7.83 12.77
C ALA A 47 19.61 -6.32 12.74
N GLN A 48 18.36 -5.96 13.05
CA GLN A 48 17.89 -4.58 13.01
C GLN A 48 18.81 -3.72 13.91
N ASP A 49 19.53 -2.81 13.29
CA ASP A 49 20.27 -1.75 13.97
C ASP A 49 19.25 -0.67 14.37
N ASP A 50 19.44 -0.02 15.49
CA ASP A 50 18.59 1.08 15.98
C ASP A 50 18.42 2.21 14.95
N SER A 51 19.30 2.30 13.95
CA SER A 51 19.21 3.30 12.88
C SER A 51 18.13 3.00 11.84
N ILE A 52 17.64 1.77 11.69
CA ILE A 52 16.66 1.37 10.67
C ILE A 52 15.25 1.15 11.22
N TRP A 53 15.02 1.44 12.52
CA TRP A 53 13.72 1.28 13.16
C TRP A 53 12.56 1.96 12.43
N GLN A 54 12.82 3.06 11.76
CA GLN A 54 11.83 3.81 10.99
C GLN A 54 11.52 3.18 9.61
N CYS A 55 12.34 2.22 9.15
CA CYS A 55 12.24 1.63 7.81
C CYS A 55 11.64 0.21 7.81
N ALA A 56 11.39 -0.33 8.99
CA ALA A 56 10.78 -1.65 9.19
C ALA A 56 9.94 -1.63 10.46
N VAL A 57 9.02 -2.57 10.56
CA VAL A 57 8.22 -2.76 11.79
C VAL A 57 9.15 -3.15 12.94
N ALA A 58 9.06 -2.45 14.06
CA ALA A 58 9.84 -2.75 15.22
C ALA A 58 9.59 -4.19 15.73
N ALA A 59 10.63 -4.86 16.25
CA ALA A 59 10.55 -6.28 16.59
C ALA A 59 9.43 -6.57 17.62
N GLU A 60 9.19 -5.64 18.55
CA GLU A 60 8.14 -5.71 19.57
C GLU A 60 6.73 -5.53 19.00
N GLU A 61 6.59 -4.91 17.84
CA GLU A 61 5.32 -4.72 17.15
C GLU A 61 4.94 -5.90 16.25
N ILE A 62 5.89 -6.80 15.96
CA ILE A 62 5.65 -8.00 15.18
C ILE A 62 4.82 -8.99 16.01
N SER A 63 3.52 -9.05 15.74
CA SER A 63 2.57 -9.83 16.54
C SER A 63 2.01 -11.06 15.86
N SER A 64 1.74 -11.00 14.55
CA SER A 64 1.16 -12.12 13.82
C SER A 64 2.12 -13.29 13.63
N ALA A 65 1.59 -14.50 13.46
CA ALA A 65 2.39 -15.68 13.16
C ALA A 65 3.10 -15.56 11.79
N ALA A 66 2.45 -14.94 10.80
CA ALA A 66 3.01 -14.69 9.48
C ALA A 66 4.23 -13.76 9.55
N SER A 67 4.09 -12.60 10.18
CA SER A 67 5.20 -11.65 10.32
C SER A 67 6.34 -12.20 11.18
N LYS A 68 6.04 -12.99 12.23
CA LYS A 68 7.07 -13.70 13.03
C LYS A 68 7.84 -14.70 12.18
N MET A 69 7.17 -15.44 11.29
CA MET A 69 7.83 -16.35 10.37
C MET A 69 8.76 -15.61 9.41
N VAL A 70 8.32 -14.47 8.86
CA VAL A 70 9.13 -13.63 7.99
C VAL A 70 10.39 -13.15 8.70
N ALA A 71 10.25 -12.57 9.89
CA ALA A 71 11.37 -12.10 10.71
C ALA A 71 12.34 -13.23 11.09
N ALA A 72 11.82 -14.40 11.48
CA ALA A 72 12.63 -15.58 11.83
C ALA A 72 13.44 -16.12 10.63
N ASN A 73 13.01 -15.83 9.40
CA ASN A 73 13.74 -16.14 8.16
C ASN A 73 14.71 -15.05 7.72
N SER A 74 15.07 -14.12 8.59
CA SER A 74 16.05 -13.03 8.32
C SER A 74 15.59 -12.04 7.23
N TRP A 75 14.33 -11.63 7.30
CA TRP A 75 13.76 -10.56 6.53
C TRP A 75 13.31 -9.41 7.44
N LEU A 76 13.34 -8.19 6.94
CA LEU A 76 12.76 -7.01 7.59
C LEU A 76 11.30 -6.87 7.18
N VAL A 77 10.37 -6.98 8.13
CA VAL A 77 8.94 -6.73 7.89
C VAL A 77 8.71 -5.24 7.72
N THR A 78 8.04 -4.82 6.66
CA THR A 78 7.74 -3.41 6.38
C THR A 78 6.28 -3.05 6.63
N SER A 79 5.34 -3.95 6.36
CA SER A 79 3.94 -3.79 6.75
C SER A 79 3.18 -5.12 6.71
N GLU A 80 2.02 -5.15 7.34
CA GLU A 80 1.10 -6.29 7.33
C GLU A 80 -0.34 -5.81 7.13
N VAL A 81 -1.08 -6.52 6.28
CA VAL A 81 -2.51 -6.29 6.06
C VAL A 81 -3.26 -7.62 6.10
N GLN A 82 -4.40 -7.64 6.79
CA GLN A 82 -5.31 -8.77 6.79
C GLN A 82 -6.55 -8.46 5.95
N ARG A 83 -6.87 -9.34 4.98
CA ARG A 83 -8.03 -9.18 4.10
C ARG A 83 -8.54 -10.54 3.61
N ALA A 84 -9.87 -10.73 3.60
CA ALA A 84 -10.53 -11.94 3.10
C ALA A 84 -10.02 -13.26 3.71
N GLY A 85 -9.57 -13.24 4.98
CA GLY A 85 -9.02 -14.41 5.67
C GLY A 85 -7.58 -14.76 5.27
N LEU A 86 -6.92 -13.89 4.53
CA LEU A 86 -5.49 -13.94 4.21
C LEU A 86 -4.72 -12.86 4.97
N THR A 87 -3.46 -13.13 5.25
CA THR A 87 -2.50 -12.17 5.78
C THR A 87 -1.45 -11.89 4.71
N PHE A 88 -1.30 -10.64 4.36
CA PHE A 88 -0.31 -10.14 3.42
C PHE A 88 0.78 -9.45 4.22
N VAL A 89 2.02 -9.90 4.08
CA VAL A 89 3.17 -9.34 4.77
C VAL A 89 4.16 -8.84 3.73
N SER A 90 4.44 -7.55 3.70
CA SER A 90 5.56 -7.03 2.93
C SER A 90 6.85 -7.09 3.75
N PHE A 91 7.93 -7.43 3.08
CA PHE A 91 9.24 -7.57 3.69
C PHE A 91 10.36 -7.35 2.68
N VAL A 92 11.50 -6.91 3.17
CA VAL A 92 12.65 -6.51 2.35
C VAL A 92 13.93 -7.14 2.88
N GLY A 93 14.93 -7.29 2.00
CA GLY A 93 16.25 -7.79 2.36
C GLY A 93 17.16 -6.72 2.94
N ASN A 94 16.95 -5.46 2.57
CA ASN A 94 17.73 -4.32 3.07
C ASN A 94 16.85 -3.06 3.15
N ALA A 95 17.15 -2.19 4.12
CA ALA A 95 16.53 -0.89 4.28
C ALA A 95 17.56 0.13 4.73
N GLU A 96 17.57 1.31 4.09
CA GLU A 96 18.48 2.40 4.37
C GLU A 96 17.67 3.67 4.70
N PRO A 97 17.85 4.26 5.89
CA PRO A 97 17.22 5.52 6.25
C PRO A 97 17.68 6.66 5.34
N GLY A 98 16.73 7.47 4.91
CA GLY A 98 16.95 8.69 4.17
C GLY A 98 16.66 9.94 4.98
N THR A 99 16.58 11.08 4.30
CA THR A 99 16.15 12.33 4.91
C THR A 99 14.63 12.35 5.13
N SER A 100 14.16 13.18 6.05
CA SER A 100 12.73 13.39 6.33
C SER A 100 11.94 12.12 6.70
N GLY A 101 12.58 11.12 7.32
CA GLY A 101 11.94 9.86 7.69
C GLY A 101 11.67 8.91 6.53
N SER A 102 12.23 9.18 5.36
CA SER A 102 12.11 8.30 4.19
C SER A 102 13.05 7.08 4.30
N CYS A 103 12.79 6.07 3.49
CA CYS A 103 13.57 4.84 3.45
C CYS A 103 13.79 4.37 2.01
N MET A 104 15.02 3.96 1.70
CA MET A 104 15.29 3.16 0.51
C MET A 104 15.24 1.69 0.92
N GLN A 105 14.38 0.93 0.28
CA GLN A 105 14.17 -0.50 0.56
C GLN A 105 14.51 -1.31 -0.69
N SER A 106 15.16 -2.47 -0.51
CA SER A 106 15.55 -3.34 -1.62
C SER A 106 15.31 -4.82 -1.31
N ASP A 107 15.27 -5.64 -2.37
CA ASP A 107 14.93 -7.08 -2.29
C ASP A 107 13.54 -7.33 -1.68
N GLY A 108 12.57 -6.50 -2.07
CA GLY A 108 11.25 -6.49 -1.48
C GLY A 108 10.30 -7.53 -2.06
N ASN A 109 9.43 -8.03 -1.20
CA ASN A 109 8.47 -9.08 -1.49
C ASN A 109 7.17 -8.86 -0.71
N VAL A 110 6.07 -9.50 -1.15
CA VAL A 110 4.86 -9.69 -0.35
C VAL A 110 4.60 -11.19 -0.22
N GLY A 111 4.64 -11.70 1.00
CA GLY A 111 4.21 -13.06 1.35
C GLY A 111 2.71 -13.09 1.62
N ILE A 112 2.04 -14.14 1.17
CA ILE A 112 0.61 -14.35 1.34
C ILE A 112 0.41 -15.59 2.19
N PHE A 113 -0.28 -15.43 3.33
CA PHE A 113 -0.42 -16.46 4.35
C PHE A 113 -1.89 -16.74 4.67
N ARG A 114 -2.15 -17.98 5.11
CA ARG A 114 -3.37 -18.35 5.81
C ARG A 114 -2.98 -18.93 7.16
N GLY A 115 -3.21 -18.15 8.23
CA GLY A 115 -2.64 -18.46 9.54
C GLY A 115 -1.11 -18.51 9.50
N GLU A 116 -0.54 -19.67 9.82
CA GLU A 116 0.91 -19.90 9.78
C GLU A 116 1.42 -20.46 8.45
N SER A 117 0.53 -20.79 7.51
CA SER A 117 0.91 -21.39 6.24
C SER A 117 1.20 -20.34 5.18
N LEU A 118 2.42 -20.32 4.65
CA LEU A 118 2.74 -19.57 3.44
C LEU A 118 2.06 -20.22 2.24
N LEU A 119 1.33 -19.44 1.45
CA LEU A 119 0.61 -19.90 0.26
C LEU A 119 1.30 -19.45 -1.02
N GLY A 120 1.91 -18.26 -0.99
CA GLY A 120 2.55 -17.71 -2.17
C GLY A 120 3.35 -16.44 -1.87
N ILE A 121 4.02 -15.96 -2.90
CA ILE A 121 4.86 -14.75 -2.83
C ILE A 121 4.68 -13.91 -4.09
N ILE A 122 4.71 -12.59 -3.91
CA ILE A 122 4.82 -11.61 -4.99
C ILE A 122 6.19 -10.96 -4.88
N TYR A 123 6.90 -10.86 -5.99
CA TYR A 123 8.23 -10.27 -6.06
C TYR A 123 8.48 -9.57 -7.40
N ALA A 124 9.37 -8.59 -7.40
CA ALA A 124 9.79 -7.92 -8.62
C ALA A 124 10.70 -8.84 -9.45
N ASN A 125 10.43 -8.95 -10.75
CA ASN A 125 11.29 -9.74 -11.63
C ASN A 125 12.58 -8.97 -11.99
N LYS A 126 13.54 -9.65 -12.64
CA LYS A 126 14.85 -9.07 -12.96
C LYS A 126 14.79 -7.90 -13.96
N ALA A 127 13.68 -7.73 -14.68
CA ALA A 127 13.51 -6.63 -15.62
C ALA A 127 12.97 -5.36 -14.93
N SER A 128 12.42 -5.50 -13.74
CA SER A 128 11.92 -4.36 -12.95
C SER A 128 13.07 -3.48 -12.49
N LYS A 129 12.88 -2.18 -12.63
CA LYS A 129 13.77 -1.17 -12.06
C LYS A 129 13.35 -0.74 -10.65
N ARG A 130 12.14 -1.15 -10.22
CA ARG A 130 11.57 -0.85 -8.92
C ARG A 130 11.46 -2.12 -8.09
N THR A 131 11.64 -1.99 -6.80
CA THR A 131 11.46 -3.08 -5.84
C THR A 131 10.16 -2.85 -5.05
N ILE A 132 9.64 -3.90 -4.44
CA ILE A 132 8.53 -3.79 -3.49
C ILE A 132 9.07 -3.21 -2.19
N GLY A 133 8.37 -2.21 -1.62
CA GLY A 133 8.66 -1.63 -0.31
C GLY A 133 7.65 -2.06 0.74
N SER A 134 6.38 -1.75 0.51
CA SER A 134 5.32 -1.99 1.48
C SER A 134 4.00 -2.37 0.82
N ILE A 135 3.03 -2.78 1.66
CA ILE A 135 1.66 -3.04 1.25
C ILE A 135 0.70 -2.28 2.16
N GLU A 136 -0.38 -1.74 1.60
CA GLU A 136 -1.39 -0.96 2.30
C GLU A 136 -2.79 -1.41 1.90
N ALA A 137 -3.74 -1.33 2.84
CA ALA A 137 -5.15 -1.55 2.55
C ALA A 137 -5.77 -0.31 1.89
N LEU A 138 -6.45 -0.50 0.78
CA LEU A 138 -7.34 0.49 0.19
C LEU A 138 -8.78 0.22 0.63
N GLU A 139 -9.69 1.13 0.30
CA GLU A 139 -11.11 0.87 0.50
C GLU A 139 -11.59 -0.34 -0.33
N GLY A 140 -12.55 -1.07 0.22
CA GLY A 140 -13.03 -2.34 -0.34
C GLY A 140 -12.03 -3.48 -0.13
N ASP A 141 -11.98 -4.41 -1.08
CA ASP A 141 -11.11 -5.59 -1.00
C ASP A 141 -9.80 -5.45 -1.78
N ARG A 142 -9.37 -4.21 -2.04
CA ARG A 142 -8.10 -3.92 -2.72
C ARG A 142 -6.99 -3.62 -1.73
N LEU A 143 -5.79 -4.01 -2.11
CA LEU A 143 -4.55 -3.63 -1.44
C LEU A 143 -3.65 -2.95 -2.46
N ARG A 144 -2.76 -2.08 -2.02
CA ARG A 144 -1.75 -1.42 -2.87
C ARG A 144 -0.36 -1.84 -2.46
N ILE A 145 0.45 -2.21 -3.43
CA ILE A 145 1.88 -2.40 -3.30
C ILE A 145 2.55 -1.09 -3.64
N TRP A 146 3.40 -0.62 -2.75
CA TRP A 146 4.25 0.55 -2.93
C TRP A 146 5.67 0.10 -3.25
N ASP A 147 6.38 0.89 -4.05
CA ASP A 147 7.79 0.63 -4.28
C ASP A 147 8.66 0.99 -3.07
N GLY A 148 9.92 0.59 -3.12
CA GLY A 148 10.89 0.79 -2.05
C GLY A 148 11.74 2.05 -2.19
N ASP A 149 11.37 3.03 -3.03
CA ASP A 149 12.10 4.27 -3.18
C ASP A 149 11.88 5.20 -1.97
N TYR A 150 12.78 6.16 -1.76
CA TYR A 150 12.64 7.19 -0.73
C TYR A 150 11.33 7.97 -0.81
N LEU A 151 10.81 8.17 -2.00
CA LEU A 151 9.53 8.79 -2.28
C LEU A 151 8.61 7.75 -2.92
N HIS A 152 8.08 6.87 -2.09
CA HIS A 152 7.26 5.73 -2.51
C HIS A 152 6.23 6.11 -3.56
N GLN A 153 6.16 5.33 -4.62
CA GLN A 153 5.14 5.41 -5.64
C GLN A 153 4.34 4.10 -5.71
N PRO A 154 3.06 4.15 -6.10
CA PRO A 154 2.29 2.93 -6.32
C PRO A 154 2.97 2.06 -7.38
N LEU A 155 3.12 0.77 -7.07
CA LEU A 155 3.72 -0.21 -7.97
C LEU A 155 2.66 -1.10 -8.62
N ALA A 156 1.70 -1.55 -7.85
CA ALA A 156 0.59 -2.39 -8.31
C ALA A 156 -0.56 -2.38 -7.29
N ASP A 157 -1.75 -2.78 -7.72
CA ASP A 157 -2.86 -3.09 -6.84
C ASP A 157 -3.08 -4.61 -6.78
N LEU A 158 -3.50 -5.12 -5.63
CA LEU A 158 -3.95 -6.49 -5.46
C LEU A 158 -5.47 -6.51 -5.35
N GLU A 159 -6.08 -7.38 -6.11
CA GLU A 159 -7.51 -7.71 -6.03
C GLU A 159 -7.66 -9.14 -5.50
N ILE A 160 -8.53 -9.29 -4.49
CA ILE A 160 -8.86 -10.59 -3.94
C ILE A 160 -10.24 -10.95 -4.44
N VAL A 161 -10.33 -12.02 -5.25
CA VAL A 161 -11.59 -12.51 -5.80
C VAL A 161 -12.02 -13.75 -5.03
N GLY A 162 -13.14 -13.64 -4.33
CA GLY A 162 -13.58 -14.70 -3.43
C GLY A 162 -12.61 -14.90 -2.26
N ARG A 163 -12.16 -16.16 -2.07
CA ARG A 163 -11.20 -16.52 -1.00
C ARG A 163 -9.96 -17.25 -1.53
N ASP A 164 -9.89 -17.45 -2.82
CA ASP A 164 -8.98 -18.41 -3.46
C ASP A 164 -8.26 -17.86 -4.70
N LEU A 165 -8.47 -16.59 -5.08
CA LEU A 165 -7.76 -15.98 -6.20
C LEU A 165 -7.22 -14.61 -5.82
N VAL A 166 -5.91 -14.42 -5.95
CA VAL A 166 -5.19 -13.15 -5.79
C VAL A 166 -4.64 -12.72 -7.14
N ILE A 167 -5.05 -11.54 -7.58
CA ILE A 167 -4.65 -10.96 -8.86
C ILE A 167 -3.81 -9.71 -8.61
N VAL A 168 -2.58 -9.68 -9.14
CA VAL A 168 -1.76 -8.46 -9.21
C VAL A 168 -2.15 -7.69 -10.46
N ARG A 169 -2.61 -6.45 -10.32
CA ARG A 169 -3.07 -5.57 -11.40
C ARG A 169 -2.23 -4.31 -11.48
N ASN A 170 -2.29 -3.65 -12.61
CA ASN A 170 -1.83 -2.26 -12.68
C ASN A 170 -2.61 -1.40 -11.66
N VAL A 171 -1.93 -0.39 -11.14
CA VAL A 171 -2.54 0.61 -10.27
C VAL A 171 -3.80 1.17 -10.92
N ALA A 172 -4.89 1.22 -10.18
CA ALA A 172 -6.16 1.72 -10.70
C ALA A 172 -6.07 3.21 -11.04
N ASP A 173 -6.78 3.62 -12.10
CA ASP A 173 -6.84 5.04 -12.51
C ASP A 173 -7.55 5.92 -11.48
N ARG A 174 -8.31 5.32 -10.56
CA ARG A 174 -9.07 6.01 -9.51
C ARG A 174 -9.07 5.20 -8.22
N ASP A 175 -9.03 5.91 -7.10
CA ASP A 175 -9.22 5.35 -5.78
C ASP A 175 -10.57 5.76 -5.20
N SER A 176 -11.19 4.84 -4.45
CA SER A 176 -12.43 5.09 -3.70
C SER A 176 -12.11 5.60 -2.31
N PHE A 177 -12.98 6.44 -1.78
CA PHE A 177 -12.91 7.04 -0.46
C PHE A 177 -14.31 7.16 0.13
N CYS A 178 -14.40 7.41 1.43
CA CYS A 178 -15.67 7.68 2.10
C CYS A 178 -16.64 6.50 2.01
N ASP A 179 -16.17 5.28 2.28
CA ASP A 179 -16.95 4.04 2.17
C ASP A 179 -17.55 3.84 0.77
N GLY A 180 -16.77 4.18 -0.26
CA GLY A 180 -17.14 4.03 -1.67
C GLY A 180 -18.08 5.11 -2.21
N THR A 181 -18.47 6.12 -1.41
CA THR A 181 -19.36 7.20 -1.86
C THR A 181 -18.63 8.30 -2.62
N SER A 182 -17.30 8.33 -2.57
CA SER A 182 -16.45 9.27 -3.30
C SER A 182 -15.35 8.54 -4.06
N SER A 183 -14.80 9.19 -5.07
CA SER A 183 -13.61 8.72 -5.76
C SER A 183 -12.75 9.88 -6.24
N ALA A 184 -11.44 9.65 -6.29
CA ALA A 184 -10.49 10.59 -6.84
C ALA A 184 -9.61 9.93 -7.91
N PRO A 185 -9.17 10.68 -8.92
CA PRO A 185 -8.20 10.18 -9.89
C PRO A 185 -6.88 9.88 -9.23
N ASN A 186 -6.18 8.88 -9.71
CA ASN A 186 -4.82 8.59 -9.29
C ASN A 186 -3.89 9.65 -9.88
N ILE A 187 -3.32 10.46 -9.01
CA ILE A 187 -2.44 11.58 -9.38
C ILE A 187 -0.98 11.36 -8.95
N PHE A 188 -0.64 10.19 -8.41
CA PHE A 188 0.73 9.87 -8.02
C PHE A 188 1.71 10.05 -9.17
N GLY A 189 2.89 10.62 -8.88
CA GLY A 189 3.95 10.87 -9.85
C GLY A 189 3.68 12.00 -10.85
N LEU A 190 2.47 12.56 -10.88
CA LEU A 190 2.21 13.73 -11.72
C LEU A 190 2.90 14.98 -11.15
N PRO A 191 3.51 15.83 -12.00
CA PRO A 191 3.87 17.17 -11.58
C PRO A 191 2.66 17.90 -11.00
N ILE A 192 2.84 18.60 -9.88
CA ILE A 192 1.71 19.21 -9.15
C ILE A 192 0.84 20.13 -10.00
N HIS A 193 1.45 20.88 -10.92
CA HIS A 193 0.71 21.76 -11.83
C HIS A 193 -0.18 20.99 -12.85
N LEU A 194 0.13 19.71 -13.13
CA LEU A 194 -0.73 18.83 -13.93
C LEU A 194 -1.76 18.14 -13.06
N ALA A 195 -1.38 17.64 -11.87
CA ALA A 195 -2.30 17.06 -10.90
C ALA A 195 -3.44 18.04 -10.58
N ARG A 196 -3.13 19.32 -10.35
CA ARG A 196 -4.09 20.40 -10.17
C ARG A 196 -5.14 20.47 -11.30
N LYS A 197 -4.69 20.40 -12.56
CA LYS A 197 -5.61 20.45 -13.71
C LYS A 197 -6.55 19.24 -13.74
N VAL A 198 -6.02 18.06 -13.42
CA VAL A 198 -6.82 16.84 -13.33
C VAL A 198 -7.85 16.97 -12.21
N LEU A 199 -7.46 17.44 -11.03
CA LEU A 199 -8.36 17.63 -9.91
C LEU A 199 -9.48 18.64 -10.22
N PHE A 200 -9.15 19.79 -10.79
CA PHE A 200 -10.15 20.80 -11.16
C PHE A 200 -11.12 20.27 -12.23
N ALA A 201 -10.64 19.50 -13.20
CA ALA A 201 -11.52 18.87 -14.20
C ALA A 201 -12.48 17.84 -13.57
N GLU A 202 -12.14 17.28 -12.42
CA GLU A 202 -12.96 16.34 -11.64
C GLU A 202 -13.87 17.04 -10.60
N GLY A 203 -13.90 18.37 -10.61
CA GLY A 203 -14.76 19.16 -9.73
C GLY A 203 -14.21 19.40 -8.33
N TRP A 204 -12.90 19.14 -8.11
CA TRP A 204 -12.22 19.63 -6.92
C TRP A 204 -11.95 21.13 -7.08
N GLU A 205 -12.03 21.87 -6.00
CA GLU A 205 -11.79 23.32 -5.93
C GLU A 205 -10.69 23.60 -4.92
N THR A 206 -10.15 24.82 -4.91
CA THR A 206 -9.22 25.27 -3.88
C THR A 206 -9.88 25.14 -2.52
N GLY A 207 -9.25 24.40 -1.61
CA GLY A 207 -9.71 24.22 -0.24
C GLY A 207 -9.24 25.35 0.69
N PRO A 208 -9.70 25.34 1.93
CA PRO A 208 -9.23 26.30 2.94
C PRO A 208 -7.77 26.00 3.28
N VAL A 209 -6.92 26.99 3.15
CA VAL A 209 -5.50 26.93 3.55
C VAL A 209 -5.32 27.63 4.89
N SER A 210 -4.28 27.23 5.63
CA SER A 210 -3.92 27.89 6.88
C SER A 210 -3.62 29.37 6.64
N PRO A 211 -3.96 30.26 7.58
CA PRO A 211 -3.54 31.67 7.51
C PRO A 211 -2.03 31.77 7.30
N ASP A 212 -1.62 32.76 6.53
CA ASP A 212 -0.20 32.99 6.28
C ASP A 212 0.58 33.09 7.59
N ASP A 213 1.52 32.18 7.79
CA ASP A 213 2.59 32.36 8.74
C ASP A 213 3.61 33.29 8.05
N GLU A 214 3.75 34.51 8.54
CA GLU A 214 4.67 35.51 7.98
C GLU A 214 6.14 35.04 7.92
N THR A 215 6.43 33.90 8.54
CA THR A 215 7.77 33.31 8.57
C THR A 215 8.08 32.42 7.32
N ASP A 216 7.09 32.05 6.54
CA ASP A 216 7.25 31.21 5.33
C ASP A 216 7.17 32.05 4.05
N GLY A 217 8.22 32.82 3.77
CA GLY A 217 8.30 33.71 2.60
C GLY A 217 8.22 32.98 1.26
N MET A 218 8.51 31.66 1.21
CA MET A 218 8.45 30.86 -0.01
C MET A 218 7.00 30.50 -0.37
N SER A 219 6.15 30.31 0.62
CA SER A 219 4.74 29.99 0.41
C SER A 219 3.93 31.16 -0.12
N VAL A 220 4.26 32.40 0.29
CA VAL A 220 3.51 33.61 -0.09
C VAL A 220 3.55 33.88 -1.59
N GLU A 221 4.70 33.75 -2.24
CA GLU A 221 4.81 33.97 -3.69
C GLU A 221 4.16 32.83 -4.48
N SER A 222 4.41 31.59 -4.07
CA SER A 222 3.83 30.42 -4.73
C SER A 222 2.30 30.34 -4.58
N ARG A 223 1.71 30.87 -3.49
CA ARG A 223 0.24 30.94 -3.31
C ARG A 223 -0.46 31.86 -4.32
N LYS A 224 0.24 32.83 -4.90
CA LYS A 224 -0.33 33.64 -5.99
C LYS A 224 -0.62 32.79 -7.23
N LEU A 225 0.18 31.74 -7.47
CA LEU A 225 0.02 30.83 -8.59
C LEU A 225 -0.78 29.57 -8.20
N PHE A 226 -0.63 29.15 -6.96
CA PHE A 226 -1.27 27.95 -6.38
C PHE A 226 -2.03 28.33 -5.10
N PRO A 227 -3.23 28.92 -5.20
CA PRO A 227 -4.00 29.33 -4.02
C PRO A 227 -4.32 28.20 -3.03
N GLU A 228 -4.32 26.95 -3.51
CA GLU A 228 -4.48 25.74 -2.71
C GLU A 228 -3.23 25.32 -1.92
N LEU A 229 -2.10 25.99 -2.11
CA LEU A 229 -0.86 25.70 -1.37
C LEU A 229 -1.02 26.09 0.09
N ASP A 230 -0.94 25.11 0.98
CA ASP A 230 -1.05 25.28 2.43
C ASP A 230 0.31 25.63 3.05
N THR A 231 1.30 24.77 2.85
CA THR A 231 2.66 24.95 3.41
C THR A 231 3.70 24.18 2.62
N CYS A 232 4.96 24.62 2.70
CA CYS A 232 6.12 23.90 2.17
C CYS A 232 7.18 23.70 3.25
N SER A 233 7.83 22.54 3.23
CA SER A 233 9.05 22.30 4.03
C SER A 233 10.25 22.93 3.35
N GLY A 234 11.01 23.72 4.07
CA GLY A 234 12.26 24.32 3.58
C GLY A 234 13.46 23.38 3.55
N THR A 235 13.30 22.13 3.95
CA THR A 235 14.39 21.14 4.11
C THR A 235 14.02 19.76 3.54
N GLY A 236 15.02 18.90 3.45
CA GLY A 236 14.83 17.53 2.97
C GLY A 236 14.42 17.48 1.50
N PHE A 237 13.33 16.76 1.19
CA PHE A 237 12.79 16.67 -0.15
C PHE A 237 11.94 17.87 -0.60
N GLY A 238 11.85 18.92 0.21
CA GLY A 238 11.04 20.09 -0.13
C GLY A 238 9.56 19.74 -0.27
N PHE A 239 8.98 19.03 0.71
CA PHE A 239 7.56 18.68 0.68
C PHE A 239 6.69 19.93 0.72
N CYS A 240 5.73 19.99 -0.20
CA CYS A 240 4.67 20.98 -0.21
C CYS A 240 3.30 20.32 -0.06
N ALA A 241 2.43 20.90 0.75
CA ALA A 241 1.07 20.42 0.97
C ALA A 241 0.06 21.36 0.29
N TYR A 242 -0.91 20.77 -0.39
CA TYR A 242 -1.99 21.46 -1.09
C TYR A 242 -3.33 20.94 -0.58
N VAL A 243 -4.30 21.84 -0.45
CA VAL A 243 -5.64 21.50 0.04
C VAL A 243 -6.68 21.79 -1.02
N TYR A 244 -7.49 20.78 -1.30
CA TYR A 244 -8.63 20.87 -2.20
C TYR A 244 -9.90 20.51 -1.45
N SER A 245 -11.04 21.00 -1.91
CA SER A 245 -12.36 20.68 -1.39
C SER A 245 -13.29 20.25 -2.51
N LYS A 246 -14.28 19.43 -2.20
CA LYS A 246 -15.34 19.04 -3.11
C LYS A 246 -16.66 18.91 -2.36
N GLU A 247 -17.73 19.55 -2.90
CA GLU A 247 -19.10 19.46 -2.37
C GLU A 247 -19.23 19.81 -0.86
N ALA A 248 -18.38 20.68 -0.33
CA ALA A 248 -18.35 21.10 1.08
C ALA A 248 -18.23 19.96 2.12
N THR A 249 -18.17 18.70 1.68
CA THR A 249 -18.13 17.51 2.53
C THR A 249 -16.90 16.65 2.32
N GLN A 250 -16.03 17.02 1.41
CA GLN A 250 -14.79 16.30 1.10
C GLN A 250 -13.62 17.29 1.06
N ALA A 251 -12.53 16.93 1.74
CA ALA A 251 -11.26 17.64 1.64
C ALA A 251 -10.17 16.67 1.20
N MET A 252 -9.35 17.10 0.26
CA MET A 252 -8.18 16.34 -0.19
C MET A 252 -6.94 17.12 0.21
N ARG A 253 -5.99 16.42 0.83
CA ARG A 253 -4.63 16.91 1.06
C ARG A 253 -3.70 16.20 0.11
N VAL A 254 -2.98 16.95 -0.70
CA VAL A 254 -1.99 16.45 -1.66
C VAL A 254 -0.60 16.87 -1.18
N ILE A 255 0.35 15.95 -1.19
CA ILE A 255 1.76 16.22 -0.88
C ILE A 255 2.56 16.03 -2.14
N SER A 256 3.37 17.02 -2.48
CA SER A 256 4.38 16.93 -3.53
C SER A 256 5.79 17.01 -2.96
N ALA A 257 6.78 16.64 -3.74
CA ALA A 257 8.19 16.67 -3.38
C ALA A 257 9.07 16.99 -4.60
N ASN A 258 10.35 17.27 -4.35
CA ASN A 258 11.40 17.48 -5.36
C ASN A 258 11.29 18.78 -6.18
N GLY A 259 11.13 19.90 -5.53
CA GLY A 259 11.25 21.19 -6.20
C GLY A 259 10.20 22.21 -5.81
N SER A 260 10.25 23.37 -6.45
CA SER A 260 9.23 24.39 -6.28
C SER A 260 7.94 24.03 -7.05
N PRO A 261 6.79 24.59 -6.66
CA PRO A 261 5.48 24.23 -7.24
C PRO A 261 5.40 24.38 -8.77
N GLU A 262 6.20 25.25 -9.35
CA GLU A 262 6.24 25.54 -10.79
C GLU A 262 7.06 24.52 -11.59
N GLU A 263 7.91 23.73 -10.91
CA GLU A 263 8.83 22.81 -11.56
C GLU A 263 8.17 21.48 -11.91
N VAL A 264 8.56 20.91 -13.05
CA VAL A 264 8.10 19.58 -13.47
C VAL A 264 8.61 18.45 -12.59
N THR A 265 9.67 18.70 -11.82
CA THR A 265 10.25 17.78 -10.85
C THR A 265 9.47 17.71 -9.56
N ASN A 266 8.62 18.70 -9.27
CA ASN A 266 7.74 18.70 -8.10
C ASN A 266 6.55 17.76 -8.34
N GLN A 267 6.69 16.51 -7.93
CA GLN A 267 5.72 15.45 -8.19
C GLN A 267 4.90 15.10 -6.95
N VAL A 268 3.66 14.69 -7.18
CA VAL A 268 2.79 14.16 -6.13
C VAL A 268 3.35 12.84 -5.60
N VAL A 269 3.57 12.81 -4.29
CA VAL A 269 4.08 11.62 -3.57
C VAL A 269 3.04 11.04 -2.61
N SER A 270 2.02 11.82 -2.24
CA SER A 270 0.93 11.32 -1.40
C SER A 270 -0.32 12.16 -1.60
N PHE A 271 -1.48 11.56 -1.42
CA PHE A 271 -2.74 12.28 -1.22
C PHE A 271 -3.69 11.47 -0.35
N SER A 272 -4.55 12.17 0.35
CA SER A 272 -5.60 11.59 1.20
C SER A 272 -6.87 12.39 1.07
N VAL A 273 -8.01 11.73 1.25
CA VAL A 273 -9.35 12.34 1.24
C VAL A 273 -9.97 12.17 2.62
N LYS A 274 -10.47 13.25 3.19
CA LYS A 274 -11.31 13.26 4.41
C LYS A 274 -12.76 13.51 4.02
N CYS A 275 -13.67 12.87 4.73
CA CYS A 275 -15.10 12.90 4.49
C CYS A 275 -15.85 13.39 5.74
N GLY A 276 -16.97 14.10 5.53
CA GLY A 276 -17.86 14.52 6.61
C GLY A 276 -17.96 16.02 6.81
N ALA A 277 -18.77 16.45 7.80
CA ALA A 277 -19.01 17.88 8.07
C ALA A 277 -17.87 18.58 8.82
N ASP A 278 -16.89 17.85 9.37
CA ASP A 278 -15.81 18.38 10.21
C ASP A 278 -14.55 18.79 9.42
N ILE A 279 -14.69 19.04 8.12
CA ILE A 279 -13.57 19.35 7.20
C ILE A 279 -13.06 20.79 7.36
N GLN A 280 -13.75 21.62 8.13
CA GLN A 280 -13.44 23.06 8.27
C GLN A 280 -12.54 23.39 9.49
N GLN A 281 -11.88 22.37 10.11
CA GLN A 281 -10.94 22.63 11.23
C GLN A 281 -9.51 22.27 10.87
#